data_1fcdc2045e006549664965d15564b5e7
#
_entry.id   1fcdc2045e006549664965d15564b5e7
#
_cell.length_a   1.000
_cell.length_b   1.000
_cell.length_c   1.000
_cell.angle_alpha   90.00
_cell.angle_beta   90.00
_cell.angle_gamma   90.00
#
_symmetry.space_group_name_H-M   'P 1'
#
loop_
_entity.id
_entity.type
_entity.pdbx_description
1 polymer ?
#
loop_
_entity_poly.entity_id
_entity_poly.type
_entity_poly.pdbx_seq_one_letter_code
_entity_poly.pdbx_strand_id
1 'polypeptide(L)'
;GMGGFGKTTLLKQVNNNFCHQQHNFDVVIWAAVSTLQDDIGKRIGFSEDRNWKEKSLQDKAVDIASILSGKKFVLLLDDIWEPIDLTQLGVPLQNLNDGSKIVLTTRSAGVCDQMDAEKVEVSSLAHDEAWKLFQEMIERSTLDSHTSIPGLAETLARECGGLPLALKV
;
A
#
# COMPACT_ATOMS: atom_id res chain seq x y z
N GLY A 1 -8.99 1.32 -10.04
CA GLY A 1 -10.23 1.49 -9.26
C GLY A 1 -10.30 2.88 -8.63
N MET A 2 -11.52 3.36 -8.33
CA MET A 2 -11.75 4.69 -7.71
C MET A 2 -11.02 4.86 -6.37
N GLY A 3 -10.89 6.10 -5.89
CA GLY A 3 -10.42 6.39 -4.54
C GLY A 3 -11.39 5.85 -3.48
N GLY A 4 -10.89 5.56 -2.28
CA GLY A 4 -11.74 5.17 -1.16
C GLY A 4 -12.01 3.68 -0.97
N PHE A 5 -11.64 2.81 -1.92
CA PHE A 5 -11.82 1.34 -1.83
C PHE A 5 -10.94 0.63 -0.79
N GLY A 6 -10.05 1.33 -0.11
CA GLY A 6 -9.20 0.72 0.92
C GLY A 6 -7.88 0.13 0.41
N LYS A 7 -7.43 0.43 -0.83
CA LYS A 7 -6.17 -0.08 -1.38
C LYS A 7 -4.96 0.16 -0.47
N THR A 8 -4.76 1.39 -0.03
CA THR A 8 -3.70 1.76 0.94
C THR A 8 -3.86 1.01 2.27
N THR A 9 -5.10 0.81 2.73
CA THR A 9 -5.37 0.05 3.96
C THR A 9 -4.98 -1.41 3.79
N LEU A 10 -5.32 -2.01 2.66
CA LEU A 10 -4.93 -3.37 2.32
C LEU A 10 -3.40 -3.50 2.25
N LEU A 11 -2.72 -2.57 1.58
CA LEU A 11 -1.26 -2.58 1.49
C LEU A 11 -0.61 -2.43 2.88
N LYS A 12 -1.19 -1.60 3.78
CA LYS A 12 -0.75 -1.50 5.19
C LYS A 12 -0.93 -2.81 5.94
N GLN A 13 -2.04 -3.52 5.74
CA GLN A 13 -2.25 -4.84 6.34
C GLN A 13 -1.23 -5.85 5.85
N VAL A 14 -0.93 -5.86 4.54
CA VAL A 14 0.14 -6.68 3.96
C VAL A 14 1.48 -6.39 4.64
N ASN A 15 1.85 -5.11 4.77
CA ASN A 15 3.07 -4.70 5.45
C ASN A 15 3.10 -5.17 6.91
N ASN A 16 2.00 -5.00 7.65
CA ASN A 16 1.90 -5.42 9.04
C ASN A 16 2.01 -6.94 9.19
N ASN A 17 1.44 -7.71 8.27
CA ASN A 17 1.57 -9.16 8.26
C ASN A 17 3.04 -9.60 8.15
N PHE A 18 3.83 -8.92 7.31
CA PHE A 18 5.28 -9.18 7.25
C PHE A 18 6.01 -8.82 8.55
N CYS A 19 5.51 -7.88 9.36
CA CYS A 19 6.12 -7.56 10.67
C CYS A 19 5.82 -8.62 11.75
N HIS A 20 4.72 -9.37 11.61
CA HIS A 20 4.23 -10.28 12.67
C HIS A 20 4.31 -11.75 12.31
N GLN A 21 4.52 -12.12 11.06
CA GLN A 21 4.61 -13.49 10.59
C GLN A 21 6.02 -13.84 10.15
N GLN A 22 6.39 -15.11 10.28
CA GLN A 22 7.64 -15.62 9.70
C GLN A 22 7.55 -15.57 8.16
N HIS A 23 8.54 -15.01 7.53
CA HIS A 23 8.66 -14.92 6.08
C HIS A 23 10.11 -15.14 5.65
N ASN A 24 10.31 -15.48 4.37
CA ASN A 24 11.61 -15.76 3.77
C ASN A 24 12.19 -14.55 3.03
N PHE A 25 11.79 -13.33 3.37
CA PHE A 25 12.33 -12.11 2.81
C PHE A 25 13.36 -11.50 3.76
N ASP A 26 14.47 -11.04 3.21
CA ASP A 26 15.53 -10.37 3.98
C ASP A 26 15.14 -8.95 4.37
N VAL A 27 14.32 -8.30 3.54
CA VAL A 27 13.85 -6.94 3.80
C VAL A 27 12.47 -6.69 3.19
N VAL A 28 11.64 -5.96 3.94
CA VAL A 28 10.35 -5.43 3.49
C VAL A 28 10.43 -3.90 3.49
N ILE A 29 10.17 -3.29 2.36
CA ILE A 29 10.34 -1.86 2.12
C ILE A 29 8.98 -1.28 1.78
N TRP A 30 8.55 -0.27 2.55
CA TRP A 30 7.44 0.61 2.19
C TRP A 30 8.01 1.92 1.65
N ALA A 31 7.61 2.32 0.47
CA ALA A 31 8.06 3.56 -0.13
C ALA A 31 6.89 4.34 -0.75
N ALA A 32 6.91 5.67 -0.55
CA ALA A 32 6.00 6.59 -1.19
C ALA A 32 6.61 7.13 -2.49
N VAL A 33 5.78 7.42 -3.50
CA VAL A 33 6.26 7.87 -4.82
C VAL A 33 7.16 9.10 -4.75
N SER A 34 6.81 10.07 -3.90
CA SER A 34 7.53 11.34 -3.78
C SER A 34 8.92 11.23 -3.13
N THR A 35 9.17 10.14 -2.39
CA THR A 35 10.39 9.94 -1.60
C THR A 35 11.02 8.55 -1.83
N LEU A 36 10.72 7.97 -2.98
CA LEU A 36 10.93 6.55 -3.27
C LEU A 36 12.34 6.06 -2.96
N GLN A 37 13.37 6.70 -3.54
CA GLN A 37 14.77 6.31 -3.29
C GLN A 37 15.19 6.56 -1.83
N ASP A 38 14.72 7.63 -1.23
CA ASP A 38 15.04 7.94 0.17
C ASP A 38 14.40 6.95 1.14
N ASP A 39 13.18 6.51 0.88
CA ASP A 39 12.49 5.52 1.70
C ASP A 39 13.13 4.13 1.54
N ILE A 40 13.51 3.75 0.34
CA ILE A 40 14.29 2.54 0.09
C ILE A 40 15.63 2.63 0.82
N GLY A 41 16.36 3.73 0.64
CA GLY A 41 17.65 3.97 1.26
C GLY A 41 17.62 3.86 2.78
N LYS A 42 16.65 4.51 3.42
CA LYS A 42 16.44 4.42 4.87
C LYS A 42 16.26 2.97 5.33
N ARG A 43 15.47 2.20 4.61
CA ARG A 43 15.15 0.83 5.00
C ARG A 43 16.31 -0.14 4.83
N ILE A 44 17.22 0.13 3.88
CA ILE A 44 18.40 -0.71 3.62
C ILE A 44 19.67 -0.27 4.36
N GLY A 45 19.58 0.78 5.20
CA GLY A 45 20.65 1.15 6.12
C GLY A 45 21.25 2.55 5.98
N PHE A 46 20.73 3.39 5.07
CA PHE A 46 21.22 4.77 4.87
C PHE A 46 20.48 5.83 5.70
N SER A 47 19.69 5.45 6.70
CA SER A 47 18.90 6.38 7.53
C SER A 47 19.74 7.43 8.24
N GLU A 48 20.95 7.06 8.64
CA GLU A 48 21.89 7.88 9.41
C GLU A 48 23.03 8.46 8.54
N ASP A 49 23.08 8.09 7.25
CA ASP A 49 24.14 8.56 6.34
C ASP A 49 23.85 10.00 5.89
N ARG A 50 24.64 10.94 6.41
CA ARG A 50 24.55 12.37 6.05
C ARG A 50 24.82 12.59 4.57
N ASN A 51 25.67 11.78 3.96
CA ASN A 51 26.02 11.90 2.55
C ASN A 51 24.92 11.38 1.63
N TRP A 52 23.99 10.52 2.12
CA TRP A 52 22.90 9.98 1.31
C TRP A 52 22.03 11.07 0.68
N LYS A 53 21.69 12.11 1.46
CA LYS A 53 20.83 13.19 0.97
C LYS A 53 21.50 14.04 -0.13
N GLU A 54 22.81 14.12 -0.12
CA GLU A 54 23.61 14.90 -1.08
C GLU A 54 23.95 14.10 -2.35
N LYS A 55 23.75 12.77 -2.36
CA LYS A 55 24.00 11.92 -3.51
C LYS A 55 23.05 12.24 -4.66
N SER A 56 23.56 12.13 -5.88
CA SER A 56 22.71 12.16 -7.08
C SER A 56 21.75 10.98 -7.10
N LEU A 57 20.65 11.10 -7.86
CA LEU A 57 19.69 10.00 -8.05
C LEU A 57 20.36 8.74 -8.62
N GLN A 58 21.37 8.92 -9.47
CA GLN A 58 22.13 7.83 -10.06
C GLN A 58 23.02 7.12 -9.03
N ASP A 59 23.72 7.87 -8.18
CA ASP A 59 24.55 7.28 -7.11
C ASP A 59 23.68 6.52 -6.10
N LYS A 60 22.52 7.07 -5.74
CA LYS A 60 21.53 6.38 -4.91
C LYS A 60 21.06 5.08 -5.55
N ALA A 61 20.81 5.07 -6.85
CA ALA A 61 20.40 3.87 -7.57
C ALA A 61 21.49 2.78 -7.55
N VAL A 62 22.75 3.16 -7.70
CA VAL A 62 23.89 2.22 -7.62
C VAL A 62 23.96 1.59 -6.23
N ASP A 63 23.86 2.37 -5.17
CA ASP A 63 23.89 1.88 -3.80
C ASP A 63 22.72 0.94 -3.50
N ILE A 64 21.50 1.32 -3.92
CA ILE A 64 20.29 0.49 -3.78
C ILE A 64 20.50 -0.84 -4.49
N ALA A 65 20.94 -0.81 -5.74
CA ALA A 65 21.18 -2.01 -6.53
C ALA A 65 22.21 -2.93 -5.88
N SER A 66 23.32 -2.36 -5.39
CA SER A 66 24.39 -3.11 -4.73
C SER A 66 23.88 -3.86 -3.50
N ILE A 67 23.04 -3.23 -2.67
CA ILE A 67 22.53 -3.83 -1.44
C ILE A 67 21.41 -4.83 -1.71
N LEU A 68 20.51 -4.53 -2.65
CA LEU A 68 19.35 -5.38 -2.93
C LEU A 68 19.70 -6.59 -3.81
N SER A 69 20.75 -6.53 -4.65
CA SER A 69 21.12 -7.63 -5.55
C SER A 69 21.39 -8.95 -4.84
N GLY A 70 21.80 -8.93 -3.57
CA GLY A 70 22.04 -10.14 -2.77
C GLY A 70 20.89 -10.50 -1.82
N LYS A 71 19.74 -9.83 -1.93
CA LYS A 71 18.63 -9.98 -0.97
C LYS A 71 17.34 -10.36 -1.64
N LYS A 72 16.55 -11.15 -0.95
CA LYS A 72 15.15 -11.39 -1.28
C LYS A 72 14.29 -10.33 -0.60
N PHE A 73 13.64 -9.47 -1.38
CA PHE A 73 12.93 -8.32 -0.84
C PHE A 73 11.44 -8.29 -1.24
N VAL A 74 10.67 -7.54 -0.46
CA VAL A 74 9.33 -7.07 -0.83
C VAL A 74 9.36 -5.56 -0.91
N LEU A 75 8.96 -4.99 -2.04
CA LEU A 75 8.81 -3.56 -2.23
C LEU A 75 7.31 -3.22 -2.33
N LEU A 76 6.82 -2.41 -1.40
CA LEU A 76 5.44 -1.96 -1.32
C LEU A 76 5.37 -0.49 -1.75
N LEU A 77 4.69 -0.24 -2.87
CA LEU A 77 4.55 1.09 -3.48
C LEU A 77 3.10 1.55 -3.37
N ASP A 78 2.85 2.66 -2.69
CA ASP A 78 1.50 3.15 -2.48
C ASP A 78 1.14 4.33 -3.38
N ASP A 79 -0.08 4.29 -3.91
CA ASP A 79 -0.77 5.33 -4.71
C ASP A 79 0.04 5.80 -5.93
N ILE A 80 0.45 4.84 -6.78
CA ILE A 80 1.19 5.09 -8.01
C ILE A 80 0.23 5.67 -9.07
N TRP A 81 0.56 6.86 -9.60
CA TRP A 81 -0.24 7.56 -10.61
C TRP A 81 0.31 7.40 -12.03
N GLU A 82 1.61 7.25 -12.15
CA GLU A 82 2.34 7.11 -13.40
C GLU A 82 3.30 5.91 -13.32
N PRO A 83 3.61 5.28 -14.44
CA PRO A 83 4.59 4.19 -14.47
C PRO A 83 5.94 4.64 -13.92
N ILE A 84 6.55 3.80 -13.11
CA ILE A 84 7.86 4.04 -12.48
C ILE A 84 8.88 3.14 -13.12
N ASP A 85 9.99 3.71 -13.58
CA ASP A 85 11.15 2.93 -13.99
C ASP A 85 11.94 2.46 -12.75
N LEU A 86 11.65 1.25 -12.33
CA LEU A 86 12.28 0.64 -11.16
C LEU A 86 13.78 0.43 -11.34
N THR A 87 14.25 0.28 -12.58
CA THR A 87 15.67 0.12 -12.89
C THR A 87 16.43 1.41 -12.63
N GLN A 88 15.85 2.55 -13.01
CA GLN A 88 16.43 3.87 -12.71
C GLN A 88 16.49 4.15 -11.20
N LEU A 89 15.64 3.50 -10.42
CA LEU A 89 15.66 3.59 -8.95
C LEU A 89 16.72 2.67 -8.31
N GLY A 90 17.34 1.80 -9.10
CA GLY A 90 18.29 0.81 -8.60
C GLY A 90 17.65 -0.48 -8.09
N VAL A 91 16.36 -0.72 -8.36
CA VAL A 91 15.69 -1.97 -7.97
C VAL A 91 16.10 -3.10 -8.93
N PRO A 92 16.76 -4.17 -8.44
CA PRO A 92 17.25 -5.25 -9.30
C PRO A 92 16.10 -6.18 -9.70
N LEU A 93 15.52 -5.98 -10.90
CA LEU A 93 14.38 -6.75 -11.39
C LEU A 93 14.66 -8.23 -11.57
N GLN A 94 15.93 -8.63 -11.81
CA GLN A 94 16.33 -10.03 -11.86
C GLN A 94 16.03 -10.80 -10.58
N ASN A 95 16.01 -10.14 -9.42
CA ASN A 95 15.69 -10.77 -8.13
C ASN A 95 14.21 -11.19 -8.02
N LEU A 96 13.35 -10.73 -8.93
CA LEU A 96 11.96 -11.20 -9.00
C LEU A 96 11.89 -12.69 -9.34
N ASN A 97 12.82 -13.18 -10.16
CA ASN A 97 12.94 -14.61 -10.49
C ASN A 97 13.36 -15.43 -9.27
N ASP A 98 14.13 -14.84 -8.34
CA ASP A 98 14.58 -15.46 -7.10
C ASP A 98 13.56 -15.31 -5.96
N GLY A 99 12.36 -14.83 -6.28
CA GLY A 99 11.21 -14.77 -5.38
C GLY A 99 11.04 -13.45 -4.63
N SER A 100 11.80 -12.40 -4.94
CA SER A 100 11.46 -11.04 -4.50
C SER A 100 10.10 -10.62 -5.09
N LYS A 101 9.42 -9.68 -4.44
CA LYS A 101 8.08 -9.23 -4.83
C LYS A 101 7.99 -7.71 -4.85
N ILE A 102 7.26 -7.20 -5.83
CA ILE A 102 6.87 -5.79 -5.87
C ILE A 102 5.34 -5.75 -5.86
N VAL A 103 4.77 -5.02 -4.94
CA VAL A 103 3.33 -4.81 -4.82
C VAL A 103 3.05 -3.31 -4.89
N LEU A 104 2.18 -2.92 -5.78
CA LEU A 104 1.82 -1.51 -5.93
C LEU A 104 0.30 -1.31 -5.82
N THR A 105 -0.10 -0.15 -5.34
CA THR A 105 -1.49 0.30 -5.45
C THR A 105 -1.59 1.44 -6.45
N THR A 106 -2.60 1.40 -7.27
CA THR A 106 -2.89 2.44 -8.26
C THR A 106 -4.40 2.58 -8.48
N ARG A 107 -4.82 3.70 -9.03
CA ARG A 107 -6.19 3.93 -9.51
C ARG A 107 -6.32 3.68 -11.01
N SER A 108 -5.20 3.55 -11.72
CA SER A 108 -5.16 3.37 -13.17
C SER A 108 -4.76 1.94 -13.54
N ALA A 109 -5.61 1.24 -14.28
CA ALA A 109 -5.26 -0.06 -14.85
C ALA A 109 -4.10 0.06 -15.85
N GLY A 110 -4.01 1.19 -16.58
CA GLY A 110 -2.94 1.44 -17.53
C GLY A 110 -1.55 1.51 -16.89
N VAL A 111 -1.43 1.92 -15.63
CA VAL A 111 -0.16 1.87 -14.89
C VAL A 111 0.28 0.42 -14.68
N CYS A 112 -0.65 -0.47 -14.32
CA CYS A 112 -0.34 -1.89 -14.18
C CYS A 112 0.14 -2.49 -15.51
N ASP A 113 -0.53 -2.15 -16.64
CA ASP A 113 -0.13 -2.64 -17.96
C ASP A 113 1.27 -2.18 -18.35
N GLN A 114 1.59 -0.91 -18.12
CA GLN A 114 2.89 -0.34 -18.47
C GLN A 114 4.03 -0.82 -17.55
N MET A 115 3.70 -1.28 -16.35
CA MET A 115 4.65 -1.87 -15.41
C MET A 115 4.69 -3.40 -15.46
N ASP A 116 3.99 -4.03 -16.41
CA ASP A 116 3.86 -5.50 -16.55
C ASP A 116 3.46 -6.18 -15.24
N ALA A 117 2.54 -5.53 -14.50
CA ALA A 117 2.09 -6.00 -13.20
C ALA A 117 0.78 -6.79 -13.30
N GLU A 118 0.71 -7.91 -12.58
CA GLU A 118 -0.54 -8.64 -12.40
C GLU A 118 -1.57 -7.78 -11.67
N LYS A 119 -2.79 -7.75 -12.19
CA LYS A 119 -3.86 -6.91 -11.66
C LYS A 119 -4.71 -7.67 -10.65
N VAL A 120 -4.82 -7.11 -9.46
CA VAL A 120 -5.79 -7.53 -8.44
C VAL A 120 -6.78 -6.39 -8.23
N GLU A 121 -8.04 -6.62 -8.57
CA GLU A 121 -9.07 -5.61 -8.39
C GLU A 121 -9.55 -5.59 -6.93
N VAL A 122 -9.48 -4.40 -6.32
CA VAL A 122 -10.07 -4.15 -5.00
C VAL A 122 -11.44 -3.54 -5.20
N SER A 123 -12.48 -4.30 -4.89
CA SER A 123 -13.89 -3.89 -4.97
C SER A 123 -14.34 -3.19 -3.68
N SER A 124 -15.54 -2.57 -3.73
CA SER A 124 -16.23 -2.10 -2.54
C SER A 124 -16.60 -3.26 -1.61
N LEU A 125 -16.79 -2.94 -0.34
CA LEU A 125 -17.28 -3.91 0.65
C LEU A 125 -18.69 -4.39 0.28
N ALA A 126 -18.97 -5.67 0.54
CA ALA A 126 -20.32 -6.18 0.52
C ALA A 126 -21.17 -5.49 1.60
N HIS A 127 -22.50 -5.51 1.44
CA HIS A 127 -23.40 -4.80 2.35
C HIS A 127 -23.16 -5.16 3.82
N ASP A 128 -23.02 -6.44 4.13
CA ASP A 128 -22.81 -6.92 5.50
C ASP A 128 -21.47 -6.48 6.09
N GLU A 129 -20.44 -6.44 5.26
CA GLU A 129 -19.10 -5.95 5.65
C GLU A 129 -19.11 -4.43 5.85
N ALA A 130 -19.80 -3.72 4.97
CA ALA A 130 -19.98 -2.28 5.04
C ALA A 130 -20.74 -1.89 6.33
N TRP A 131 -21.80 -2.63 6.64
CA TRP A 131 -22.58 -2.41 7.86
C TRP A 131 -21.75 -2.68 9.12
N LYS A 132 -20.98 -3.78 9.16
CA LYS A 132 -20.05 -4.05 10.28
C LYS A 132 -19.05 -2.93 10.49
N LEU A 133 -18.38 -2.48 9.40
CA LEU A 133 -17.42 -1.39 9.48
C LEU A 133 -18.08 -0.10 9.98
N PHE A 134 -19.30 0.20 9.52
CA PHE A 134 -20.05 1.37 9.96
C PHE A 134 -20.40 1.30 11.45
N GLN A 135 -20.86 0.13 11.94
CA GLN A 135 -21.15 -0.09 13.36
C GLN A 135 -19.92 0.05 14.26
N GLU A 136 -18.72 -0.31 13.76
CA GLU A 136 -17.45 -0.13 14.51
C GLU A 136 -17.07 1.36 14.66
N MET A 137 -17.55 2.23 13.77
CA MET A 137 -17.28 3.67 13.81
C MET A 137 -18.26 4.45 14.68
N ILE A 138 -19.44 3.89 14.97
CA ILE A 138 -20.48 4.54 15.77
C ILE A 138 -20.47 3.98 17.19
N GLU A 139 -20.54 4.86 18.19
CA GLU A 139 -20.74 4.42 19.56
C GLU A 139 -22.08 3.68 19.71
N ARG A 140 -22.09 2.54 20.38
CA ARG A 140 -23.31 1.77 20.65
C ARG A 140 -24.40 2.60 21.32
N SER A 141 -23.99 3.49 22.23
CA SER A 141 -24.89 4.44 22.89
C SER A 141 -25.69 5.30 21.91
N THR A 142 -25.10 5.65 20.76
CA THR A 142 -25.77 6.42 19.70
C THR A 142 -26.81 5.56 18.98
N LEU A 143 -26.45 4.33 18.62
CA LEU A 143 -27.38 3.41 17.94
C LEU A 143 -28.59 3.05 18.83
N ASP A 144 -28.39 2.98 20.14
CA ASP A 144 -29.42 2.61 21.11
C ASP A 144 -30.23 3.82 21.63
N SER A 145 -29.85 5.05 21.25
CA SER A 145 -30.47 6.29 21.81
C SER A 145 -31.92 6.49 21.40
N HIS A 146 -32.36 5.95 20.26
CA HIS A 146 -33.75 6.04 19.79
C HIS A 146 -34.06 4.91 18.81
N THR A 147 -35.31 4.41 18.83
CA THR A 147 -35.75 3.26 18.01
C THR A 147 -35.62 3.46 16.50
N SER A 148 -35.62 4.70 16.00
CA SER A 148 -35.45 5.01 14.57
C SER A 148 -34.00 5.08 14.12
N ILE A 149 -33.05 5.23 15.03
CA ILE A 149 -31.63 5.43 14.69
C ILE A 149 -31.01 4.23 13.93
N PRO A 150 -31.24 2.97 14.34
CA PRO A 150 -30.68 1.83 13.62
C PRO A 150 -31.08 1.78 12.14
N GLY A 151 -32.34 2.05 11.82
CA GLY A 151 -32.86 2.06 10.45
C GLY A 151 -32.26 3.18 9.59
N LEU A 152 -32.07 4.37 10.18
CA LEU A 152 -31.42 5.49 9.52
C LEU A 152 -29.90 5.20 9.30
N ALA A 153 -29.24 4.64 10.29
CA ALA A 153 -27.84 4.25 10.25
C ALA A 153 -27.59 3.21 9.13
N GLU A 154 -28.46 2.19 9.02
CA GLU A 154 -28.36 1.20 7.96
C GLU A 154 -28.59 1.80 6.57
N THR A 155 -29.53 2.75 6.45
CA THR A 155 -29.76 3.48 5.20
C THR A 155 -28.53 4.30 4.81
N LEU A 156 -27.91 5.03 5.75
CA LEU A 156 -26.67 5.76 5.51
C LEU A 156 -25.53 4.85 5.09
N ALA A 157 -25.34 3.72 5.76
CA ALA A 157 -24.33 2.74 5.39
C ALA A 157 -24.53 2.21 3.96
N ARG A 158 -25.78 2.02 3.54
CA ARG A 158 -26.14 1.59 2.17
C ARG A 158 -25.81 2.68 1.14
N GLU A 159 -26.13 3.94 1.43
CA GLU A 159 -25.82 5.08 0.56
C GLU A 159 -24.31 5.29 0.39
N CYS A 160 -23.48 4.85 1.33
CA CYS A 160 -22.03 4.84 1.21
C CYS A 160 -21.52 3.87 0.13
N GLY A 161 -22.36 3.01 -0.46
CA GLY A 161 -22.04 2.14 -1.59
C GLY A 161 -20.88 1.16 -1.33
N GLY A 162 -20.67 0.78 -0.05
CA GLY A 162 -19.58 -0.11 0.35
C GLY A 162 -18.19 0.52 0.28
N LEU A 163 -18.08 1.85 0.16
CA LEU A 163 -16.82 2.56 0.14
C LEU A 163 -16.28 2.75 1.58
N PRO A 164 -15.14 2.10 1.96
CA PRO A 164 -14.63 2.19 3.33
C PRO A 164 -14.35 3.63 3.81
N LEU A 165 -13.97 4.52 2.89
CA LEU A 165 -13.71 5.91 3.24
C LEU A 165 -14.99 6.66 3.59
N ALA A 166 -16.09 6.41 2.86
CA ALA A 166 -17.38 7.05 3.13
C ALA A 166 -18.01 6.55 4.44
N LEU A 167 -17.73 5.30 4.83
CA LEU A 167 -18.22 4.70 6.07
C LEU A 167 -17.51 5.19 7.34
N LYS A 168 -16.40 5.92 7.21
CA LYS A 168 -15.57 6.40 8.33
C LYS A 168 -15.76 7.88 8.65
N VAL A 169 -16.68 8.55 8.01
CA VAL A 169 -16.92 10.00 8.16
C VAL A 169 -17.88 10.26 9.34
#